data_1e11611f347f2a346dde31c8cb58cda2
#
_entry.id   1e11611f347f2a346dde31c8cb58cda2
#
_cell.length_a   1.000
_cell.length_b   1.000
_cell.length_c   1.000
_cell.angle_alpha   90.00
_cell.angle_beta   90.00
_cell.angle_gamma   90.00
#
_symmetry.space_group_name_H-M   'P 1'
#
loop_
_entity.id
_entity.type
_entity.pdbx_description
1 polymer ?
#
loop_
_entity_poly.entity_id
_entity_poly.type
_entity_poly.pdbx_seq_one_letter_code
_entity_poly.pdbx_strand_id
1 'polypeptide(L)'
;YKETMKAVINLSKTFVKNNSSVYDIGCSTGTLLSQCENNFKNKSVKYFGIDSSLHMLKEAKKKLKDKENIFLLQQNIENELNIKNASVIFMNYTLQFVRPIKREKVLKRIFDGMTNNSAFFLVEKTLSNCKQLNQTFIDLYHSYKLTVGYTNLEIKKKREALENVLIPF
;
A
#
# COMPACT_ATOMS: atom_id res chain seq x y z
N TYR A 1 -6.62 9.16 2.61
CA TYR A 1 -5.30 8.48 2.48
C TYR A 1 -4.33 8.86 3.60
N LYS A 2 -4.19 10.18 3.94
CA LYS A 2 -3.28 10.62 5.02
C LYS A 2 -3.65 10.00 6.38
N GLU A 3 -4.93 9.99 6.73
CA GLU A 3 -5.40 9.42 8.00
C GLU A 3 -5.20 7.89 8.05
N THR A 4 -5.47 7.21 6.95
CA THR A 4 -5.21 5.77 6.83
C THR A 4 -3.72 5.45 7.06
N MET A 5 -2.83 6.21 6.41
CA MET A 5 -1.38 6.04 6.61
C MET A 5 -0.96 6.26 8.06
N LYS A 6 -1.45 7.32 8.70
CA LYS A 6 -1.18 7.57 10.13
C LYS A 6 -1.65 6.41 11.02
N ALA A 7 -2.84 5.88 10.76
CA ALA A 7 -3.40 4.77 11.51
C ALA A 7 -2.54 3.51 11.38
N VAL A 8 -2.20 3.09 10.16
CA VAL A 8 -1.39 1.87 9.95
C VAL A 8 0.03 2.01 10.49
N ILE A 9 0.66 3.21 10.40
CA ILE A 9 1.97 3.46 10.99
C ILE A 9 1.89 3.38 12.52
N ASN A 10 0.89 3.99 13.16
CA ASN A 10 0.75 3.93 14.61
C ASN A 10 0.52 2.52 15.12
N LEU A 11 -0.36 1.76 14.45
CA LEU A 11 -0.61 0.35 14.79
C LEU A 11 0.62 -0.53 14.61
N SER A 12 1.44 -0.24 13.60
CA SER A 12 2.61 -1.06 13.28
C SER A 12 3.79 -0.90 14.25
N LYS A 13 3.84 0.17 15.05
CA LYS A 13 4.96 0.46 15.98
C LYS A 13 5.29 -0.69 16.94
N THR A 14 4.30 -1.43 17.37
CA THR A 14 4.46 -2.57 18.30
C THR A 14 5.04 -3.81 17.64
N PHE A 15 4.92 -3.91 16.31
CA PHE A 15 5.36 -5.08 15.53
C PHE A 15 6.73 -4.90 14.90
N VAL A 16 7.20 -3.67 14.70
CA VAL A 16 8.52 -3.41 14.12
C VAL A 16 9.61 -3.87 15.07
N LYS A 17 10.52 -4.72 14.58
CA LYS A 17 11.63 -5.32 15.36
C LYS A 17 12.98 -4.83 14.86
N ASN A 18 13.97 -4.82 15.76
CA ASN A 18 15.35 -4.60 15.37
C ASN A 18 15.85 -5.73 14.43
N ASN A 19 16.72 -5.37 13.51
CA ASN A 19 17.31 -6.28 12.52
C ASN A 19 16.28 -7.03 11.66
N SER A 20 15.10 -6.40 11.44
CA SER A 20 14.03 -6.93 10.60
C SER A 20 13.81 -6.06 9.37
N SER A 21 12.87 -6.49 8.55
CA SER A 21 12.45 -5.76 7.36
C SER A 21 11.01 -5.24 7.48
N VAL A 22 10.78 -4.06 6.92
CA VAL A 22 9.45 -3.47 6.71
C VAL A 22 9.21 -3.36 5.21
N TYR A 23 8.08 -3.86 4.73
CA TYR A 23 7.72 -3.84 3.32
C TYR A 23 6.50 -2.94 3.07
N ASP A 24 6.53 -2.22 1.95
CA ASP A 24 5.39 -1.50 1.38
C ASP A 24 5.14 -2.05 -0.03
N ILE A 25 4.10 -2.86 -0.19
CA ILE A 25 3.73 -3.52 -1.45
C ILE A 25 2.73 -2.63 -2.18
N GLY A 26 3.11 -2.16 -3.38
CA GLY A 26 2.46 -1.07 -4.09
C GLY A 26 2.89 0.29 -3.54
N CYS A 27 4.18 0.48 -3.34
CA CYS A 27 4.73 1.64 -2.64
C CYS A 27 4.59 2.97 -3.38
N SER A 28 4.26 2.94 -4.69
CA SER A 28 4.10 4.13 -5.51
C SER A 28 5.32 5.08 -5.38
N THR A 29 5.12 6.32 -4.98
CA THR A 29 6.20 7.31 -4.78
C THR A 29 6.90 7.23 -3.41
N GLY A 30 6.75 6.13 -2.67
CA GLY A 30 7.46 5.86 -1.41
C GLY A 30 7.05 6.72 -0.21
N THR A 31 5.87 7.32 -0.24
CA THR A 31 5.43 8.23 0.84
C THR A 31 5.30 7.51 2.19
N LEU A 32 4.71 6.31 2.20
CA LEU A 32 4.56 5.52 3.42
C LEU A 32 5.92 5.09 3.98
N LEU A 33 6.83 4.60 3.13
CA LEU A 33 8.19 4.22 3.54
C LEU A 33 8.96 5.37 4.18
N SER A 34 8.88 6.57 3.59
CA SER A 34 9.51 7.76 4.17
C SER A 34 8.97 8.08 5.57
N GLN A 35 7.66 7.93 5.77
CA GLN A 35 7.05 8.14 7.07
C GLN A 35 7.41 7.03 8.07
N CYS A 36 7.44 5.77 7.64
CA CYS A 36 7.87 4.65 8.48
C CYS A 36 9.30 4.84 8.98
N GLU A 37 10.23 5.16 8.10
CA GLU A 37 11.63 5.39 8.47
C GLU A 37 11.75 6.51 9.49
N ASN A 38 11.03 7.62 9.31
CA ASN A 38 11.00 8.72 10.27
C ASN A 38 10.40 8.33 11.65
N ASN A 39 9.41 7.42 11.67
CA ASN A 39 8.74 6.99 12.90
C ASN A 39 9.48 5.88 13.65
N PHE A 40 10.34 5.11 12.97
CA PHE A 40 11.03 3.94 13.54
C PHE A 40 12.55 4.14 13.66
N LYS A 41 13.01 5.40 13.73
CA LYS A 41 14.45 5.80 13.72
C LYS A 41 15.33 5.07 14.74
N ASN A 42 14.77 4.66 15.87
CA ASN A 42 15.51 4.01 16.94
C ASN A 42 15.68 2.49 16.73
N LYS A 43 15.27 1.97 15.55
CA LYS A 43 15.33 0.54 15.23
C LYS A 43 16.21 0.32 14.02
N SER A 44 17.06 -0.70 14.07
CA SER A 44 17.84 -1.16 12.92
C SER A 44 16.93 -1.92 11.97
N VAL A 45 16.32 -1.24 10.99
CA VAL A 45 15.32 -1.77 10.07
C VAL A 45 15.73 -1.48 8.62
N LYS A 46 15.54 -2.47 7.76
CA LYS A 46 15.58 -2.30 6.29
C LYS A 46 14.17 -2.12 5.75
N TYR A 47 13.99 -1.13 4.89
CA TYR A 47 12.70 -0.82 4.29
C TYR A 47 12.71 -1.20 2.83
N PHE A 48 11.68 -1.92 2.37
CA PHE A 48 11.55 -2.35 1.00
C PHE A 48 10.26 -1.82 0.39
N GLY A 49 10.39 -1.05 -0.70
CA GLY A 49 9.27 -0.60 -1.51
C GLY A 49 9.18 -1.43 -2.79
N ILE A 50 8.04 -2.05 -3.02
CA ILE A 50 7.78 -2.86 -4.20
C ILE A 50 6.69 -2.18 -5.03
N ASP A 51 6.95 -1.97 -6.31
CA ASP A 51 5.95 -1.47 -7.27
C ASP A 51 6.24 -2.02 -8.67
N SER A 52 5.22 -2.20 -9.48
CA SER A 52 5.38 -2.64 -10.87
C SER A 52 5.74 -1.47 -11.80
N SER A 53 5.39 -0.25 -11.42
CA SER A 53 5.58 0.94 -12.23
C SER A 53 6.99 1.53 -12.06
N LEU A 54 7.81 1.39 -13.10
CA LEU A 54 9.13 2.02 -13.14
C LEU A 54 9.04 3.55 -12.97
N HIS A 55 7.99 4.18 -13.50
CA HIS A 55 7.77 5.62 -13.35
C HIS A 55 7.60 6.01 -11.88
N MET A 56 6.75 5.30 -11.12
CA MET A 56 6.55 5.55 -9.69
C MET A 56 7.83 5.33 -8.89
N LEU A 57 8.59 4.28 -9.20
CA LEU A 57 9.86 4.01 -8.54
C LEU A 57 10.94 5.07 -8.83
N LYS A 58 10.96 5.65 -10.03
CA LYS A 58 11.86 6.77 -10.33
C LYS A 58 11.54 8.00 -9.46
N GLU A 59 10.26 8.32 -9.29
CA GLU A 59 9.84 9.41 -8.40
C GLU A 59 10.11 9.08 -6.92
N ALA A 60 9.86 7.84 -6.49
CA ALA A 60 10.24 7.38 -5.17
C ALA A 60 11.74 7.51 -4.91
N LYS A 61 12.59 7.13 -5.86
CA LYS A 61 14.06 7.24 -5.76
C LYS A 61 14.52 8.68 -5.58
N LYS A 62 13.94 9.63 -6.32
CA LYS A 62 14.25 11.06 -6.15
C LYS A 62 13.91 11.55 -4.74
N LYS A 63 12.74 11.16 -4.25
CA LYS A 63 12.21 11.57 -2.93
C LYS A 63 12.98 10.95 -1.76
N LEU A 64 13.49 9.75 -1.93
CA LEU A 64 14.12 8.95 -0.88
C LEU A 64 15.66 8.91 -1.02
N LYS A 65 16.25 9.79 -1.84
CA LYS A 65 17.69 9.78 -2.19
C LYS A 65 18.64 9.80 -0.99
N ASP A 66 18.23 10.43 0.12
CA ASP A 66 19.05 10.59 1.31
C ASP A 66 18.77 9.51 2.38
N LYS A 67 18.09 8.41 2.01
CA LYS A 67 17.69 7.33 2.93
C LYS A 67 18.35 6.02 2.51
N GLU A 68 19.49 5.72 3.14
CA GLU A 68 20.35 4.56 2.80
C GLU A 68 19.74 3.20 3.14
N ASN A 69 18.78 3.16 4.06
CA ASN A 69 18.13 1.93 4.52
C ASN A 69 16.82 1.61 3.78
N ILE A 70 16.49 2.36 2.71
CA ILE A 70 15.31 2.13 1.87
C ILE A 70 15.73 1.57 0.51
N PHE A 71 15.18 0.42 0.17
CA PHE A 71 15.42 -0.31 -1.08
C PHE A 71 14.15 -0.34 -1.93
N LEU A 72 14.25 0.02 -3.20
CA LEU A 72 13.14 0.04 -4.15
C LEU A 72 13.31 -1.09 -5.17
N LEU A 73 12.28 -1.92 -5.30
CA LEU A 73 12.27 -3.11 -6.15
C LEU A 73 11.14 -3.00 -7.18
N GLN A 74 11.48 -3.12 -8.46
CA GLN A 74 10.49 -3.23 -9.52
C GLN A 74 10.04 -4.68 -9.65
N GLN A 75 8.83 -4.99 -9.21
CA GLN A 75 8.26 -6.35 -9.30
C GLN A 75 6.78 -6.31 -9.62
N ASN A 76 6.33 -7.23 -10.46
CA ASN A 76 4.92 -7.56 -10.59
C ASN A 76 4.58 -8.67 -9.60
N ILE A 77 3.86 -8.31 -8.54
CA ILE A 77 3.54 -9.21 -7.41
C ILE A 77 2.71 -10.44 -7.79
N GLU A 78 1.99 -10.41 -8.91
CA GLU A 78 1.32 -11.60 -9.43
C GLU A 78 2.30 -12.71 -9.88
N ASN A 79 3.45 -12.29 -10.39
CA ASN A 79 4.46 -13.19 -10.92
C ASN A 79 5.50 -13.55 -9.86
N GLU A 80 6.06 -12.54 -9.22
CA GLU A 80 7.15 -12.68 -8.28
C GLU A 80 6.95 -11.76 -7.07
N LEU A 81 7.20 -12.29 -5.87
CA LEU A 81 7.19 -11.52 -4.64
C LEU A 81 8.14 -12.21 -3.64
N ASN A 82 9.30 -11.61 -3.44
CA ASN A 82 10.32 -12.10 -2.51
C ASN A 82 10.30 -11.26 -1.23
N ILE A 83 9.77 -11.85 -0.16
CA ILE A 83 9.74 -11.24 1.18
C ILE A 83 10.58 -12.09 2.11
N LYS A 84 11.43 -11.43 2.91
CA LYS A 84 12.28 -12.10 3.90
C LYS A 84 12.36 -11.28 5.17
N ASN A 85 12.31 -11.97 6.31
CA ASN A 85 12.50 -11.38 7.63
C ASN A 85 11.57 -10.18 7.91
N ALA A 86 10.33 -10.24 7.42
CA ALA A 86 9.39 -9.15 7.54
C ALA A 86 8.76 -9.11 8.93
N SER A 87 8.95 -8.03 9.67
CA SER A 87 8.21 -7.76 10.91
C SER A 87 6.93 -6.98 10.66
N VAL A 88 6.89 -6.15 9.61
CA VAL A 88 5.71 -5.40 9.19
C VAL A 88 5.64 -5.39 7.67
N ILE A 89 4.44 -5.65 7.15
CA ILE A 89 4.13 -5.50 5.74
C ILE A 89 2.90 -4.62 5.60
N PHE A 90 2.98 -3.64 4.71
CA PHE A 90 1.86 -2.82 4.28
C PHE A 90 1.48 -3.16 2.85
N MET A 91 0.18 -3.20 2.58
CA MET A 91 -0.40 -3.29 1.25
C MET A 91 -1.66 -2.42 1.22
N ASN A 92 -1.51 -1.19 0.73
CA ASN A 92 -2.58 -0.20 0.76
C ASN A 92 -3.12 0.06 -0.64
N TYR A 93 -4.39 -0.29 -0.87
CA TYR A 93 -5.08 -0.12 -2.15
C TYR A 93 -4.35 -0.77 -3.34
N THR A 94 -3.73 -1.91 -3.11
CA THR A 94 -2.87 -2.61 -4.10
C THR A 94 -3.45 -3.97 -4.50
N LEU A 95 -3.96 -4.76 -3.56
CA LEU A 95 -4.48 -6.10 -3.85
C LEU A 95 -5.71 -6.05 -4.78
N GLN A 96 -6.45 -4.95 -4.78
CA GLN A 96 -7.56 -4.70 -5.70
C GLN A 96 -7.16 -4.67 -7.19
N PHE A 97 -5.87 -4.47 -7.51
CA PHE A 97 -5.31 -4.54 -8.87
C PHE A 97 -4.81 -5.94 -9.25
N VAL A 98 -4.72 -6.85 -8.28
CA VAL A 98 -4.36 -8.25 -8.50
C VAL A 98 -5.62 -9.03 -8.92
N ARG A 99 -5.51 -9.83 -9.99
CA ARG A 99 -6.61 -10.68 -10.44
C ARG A 99 -7.06 -11.61 -9.32
N PRO A 100 -8.38 -11.78 -9.08
CA PRO A 100 -8.90 -12.58 -7.96
C PRO A 100 -8.25 -13.95 -7.82
N ILE A 101 -8.08 -14.67 -8.93
CA ILE A 101 -7.47 -16.01 -8.97
C ILE A 101 -6.00 -16.03 -8.50
N LYS A 102 -5.33 -14.87 -8.47
CA LYS A 102 -3.91 -14.74 -8.06
C LYS A 102 -3.75 -14.27 -6.61
N ARG A 103 -4.81 -13.71 -6.00
CA ARG A 103 -4.75 -13.06 -4.68
C ARG A 103 -4.27 -14.01 -3.60
N GLU A 104 -4.81 -15.23 -3.55
CA GLU A 104 -4.41 -16.25 -2.58
C GLU A 104 -2.89 -16.55 -2.67
N LYS A 105 -2.38 -16.73 -3.87
CA LYS A 105 -0.95 -16.98 -4.08
C LYS A 105 -0.07 -15.81 -3.62
N VAL A 106 -0.52 -14.55 -3.84
CA VAL A 106 0.18 -13.36 -3.37
C VAL A 106 0.17 -13.32 -1.85
N LEU A 107 -0.99 -13.52 -1.22
CA LEU A 107 -1.14 -13.54 0.24
C LEU A 107 -0.32 -14.64 0.89
N LYS A 108 -0.25 -15.83 0.28
CA LYS A 108 0.61 -16.91 0.77
C LYS A 108 2.10 -16.50 0.76
N ARG A 109 2.59 -15.89 -0.31
CA ARG A 109 3.98 -15.41 -0.39
C ARG A 109 4.28 -14.34 0.67
N ILE A 110 3.31 -13.46 0.96
CA ILE A 110 3.41 -12.48 2.04
C ILE A 110 3.57 -13.21 3.37
N PHE A 111 2.68 -14.15 3.67
CA PHE A 111 2.72 -14.92 4.91
C PHE A 111 4.03 -15.70 5.08
N ASP A 112 4.49 -16.38 4.03
CA ASP A 112 5.72 -17.17 4.05
C ASP A 112 6.99 -16.32 4.32
N GLY A 113 6.95 -15.03 4.01
CA GLY A 113 8.05 -14.08 4.25
C GLY A 113 8.04 -13.37 5.61
N MET A 114 6.97 -13.55 6.37
CA MET A 114 6.79 -12.92 7.68
C MET A 114 7.52 -13.67 8.79
N THR A 115 7.96 -12.93 9.81
CA THR A 115 8.53 -13.51 11.02
C THR A 115 7.45 -13.78 12.07
N ASN A 116 7.75 -14.59 13.08
CA ASN A 116 6.85 -14.76 14.24
C ASN A 116 6.51 -13.40 14.87
N ASN A 117 5.28 -13.22 15.36
CA ASN A 117 4.81 -11.97 15.97
C ASN A 117 5.06 -10.75 15.09
N SER A 118 4.75 -10.86 13.81
CA SER A 118 4.75 -9.79 12.81
C SER A 118 3.33 -9.38 12.45
N ALA A 119 3.16 -8.31 11.67
CA ALA A 119 1.86 -7.84 11.25
C ALA A 119 1.81 -7.52 9.75
N PHE A 120 0.72 -7.93 9.12
CA PHE A 120 0.34 -7.53 7.77
C PHE A 120 -0.84 -6.56 7.81
N PHE A 121 -0.65 -5.36 7.30
CA PHE A 121 -1.67 -4.31 7.21
C PHE A 121 -2.20 -4.24 5.78
N LEU A 122 -3.42 -4.73 5.60
CA LEU A 122 -4.14 -4.67 4.33
C LEU A 122 -5.23 -3.60 4.40
N VAL A 123 -5.16 -2.64 3.49
CA VAL A 123 -6.18 -1.60 3.32
C VAL A 123 -6.70 -1.64 1.90
N GLU A 124 -7.99 -1.89 1.73
CA GLU A 124 -8.59 -2.04 0.41
C GLU A 124 -9.97 -1.37 0.33
N LYS A 125 -10.40 -1.14 -0.89
CA LYS A 125 -11.76 -0.71 -1.18
C LYS A 125 -12.69 -1.92 -1.12
N THR A 126 -13.72 -1.82 -0.29
CA THR A 126 -14.75 -2.85 -0.17
C THR A 126 -16.05 -2.42 -0.83
N LEU A 127 -16.86 -3.40 -1.21
CA LEU A 127 -18.23 -3.22 -1.68
C LEU A 127 -19.20 -3.75 -0.61
N SER A 128 -20.39 -3.16 -0.56
CA SER A 128 -21.50 -3.72 0.17
C SER A 128 -22.35 -4.61 -0.74
N ASN A 129 -22.96 -5.65 -0.21
CA ASN A 129 -23.98 -6.43 -0.92
C ASN A 129 -25.26 -5.63 -1.19
N CYS A 130 -25.46 -4.51 -0.52
CA CYS A 130 -26.59 -3.61 -0.70
C CYS A 130 -26.24 -2.52 -1.73
N LYS A 131 -26.92 -2.52 -2.89
CA LYS A 131 -26.70 -1.53 -3.96
C LYS A 131 -26.90 -0.07 -3.49
N GLN A 132 -27.95 0.17 -2.68
CA GLN A 132 -28.25 1.50 -2.16
C GLN A 132 -27.12 1.99 -1.25
N LEU A 133 -26.60 1.14 -0.39
CA LEU A 133 -25.48 1.48 0.50
C LEU A 133 -24.20 1.75 -0.28
N ASN A 134 -23.92 0.97 -1.32
CA ASN A 134 -22.79 1.24 -2.22
C ASN A 134 -22.91 2.60 -2.88
N GLN A 135 -24.09 2.97 -3.39
CA GLN A 135 -24.30 4.27 -4.01
C GLN A 135 -24.09 5.39 -2.98
N THR A 136 -24.64 5.24 -1.78
CA THR A 136 -24.42 6.21 -0.70
C THR A 136 -22.95 6.42 -0.38
N PHE A 137 -22.16 5.35 -0.28
CA PHE A 137 -20.70 5.48 -0.05
C PHE A 137 -19.98 6.14 -1.22
N ILE A 138 -20.38 5.86 -2.46
CA ILE A 138 -19.82 6.52 -3.64
C ILE A 138 -20.09 8.03 -3.57
N ASP A 139 -21.31 8.43 -3.27
CA ASP A 139 -21.72 9.83 -3.24
C ASP A 139 -21.04 10.59 -2.10
N LEU A 140 -20.94 9.99 -0.91
CA LEU A 140 -20.18 10.52 0.22
C LEU A 140 -18.69 10.68 -0.11
N TYR A 141 -18.11 9.70 -0.79
CA TYR A 141 -16.70 9.77 -1.18
C TYR A 141 -16.44 10.83 -2.26
N HIS A 142 -17.36 11.01 -3.21
CA HIS A 142 -17.29 12.08 -4.20
C HIS A 142 -17.37 13.45 -3.51
N SER A 143 -18.35 13.63 -2.63
CA SER A 143 -18.51 14.87 -1.85
C SER A 143 -17.24 15.18 -1.05
N TYR A 144 -16.69 14.19 -0.33
CA TYR A 144 -15.43 14.35 0.38
C TYR A 144 -14.27 14.77 -0.54
N LYS A 145 -14.14 14.19 -1.72
CA LYS A 145 -13.09 14.59 -2.68
C LYS A 145 -13.21 16.07 -3.09
N LEU A 146 -14.41 16.55 -3.32
CA LEU A 146 -14.66 17.96 -3.62
C LEU A 146 -14.21 18.86 -2.46
N THR A 147 -14.50 18.49 -1.22
CA THR A 147 -14.07 19.28 -0.04
C THR A 147 -12.56 19.34 0.14
N VAL A 148 -11.82 18.34 -0.35
CA VAL A 148 -10.35 18.31 -0.29
C VAL A 148 -9.67 18.81 -1.57
N GLY A 149 -10.43 19.48 -2.46
CA GLY A 149 -9.91 20.25 -3.58
C GLY A 149 -9.84 19.54 -4.92
N TYR A 150 -10.42 18.34 -5.07
CA TYR A 150 -10.55 17.70 -6.38
C TYR A 150 -11.69 18.33 -7.19
N THR A 151 -11.50 18.45 -8.49
CA THR A 151 -12.55 18.86 -9.42
C THR A 151 -13.41 17.67 -9.86
N ASN A 152 -14.64 17.92 -10.29
CA ASN A 152 -15.51 16.89 -10.87
C ASN A 152 -14.86 16.18 -12.07
N LEU A 153 -14.10 16.92 -12.88
CA LEU A 153 -13.39 16.35 -14.03
C LEU A 153 -12.29 15.37 -13.63
N GLU A 154 -11.51 15.70 -12.61
CA GLU A 154 -10.47 14.80 -12.06
C GLU A 154 -11.07 13.54 -11.46
N ILE A 155 -12.18 13.67 -10.72
CA ILE A 155 -12.90 12.52 -10.15
C ILE A 155 -13.41 11.61 -11.27
N LYS A 156 -14.02 12.18 -12.33
CA LYS A 156 -14.54 11.43 -13.48
C LYS A 156 -13.41 10.71 -14.22
N LYS A 157 -12.35 11.42 -14.63
CA LYS A 157 -11.20 10.83 -15.32
C LYS A 157 -10.55 9.67 -14.52
N LYS A 158 -10.41 9.86 -13.21
CA LYS A 158 -9.86 8.81 -12.35
C LYS A 158 -10.77 7.59 -12.25
N ARG A 159 -12.09 7.78 -12.22
CA ARG A 159 -13.06 6.69 -12.24
C ARG A 159 -12.97 5.91 -13.54
N GLU A 160 -13.01 6.58 -14.69
CA GLU A 160 -12.91 5.95 -16.01
C GLU A 160 -11.60 5.16 -16.18
N ALA A 161 -10.47 5.72 -15.74
CA ALA A 161 -9.18 5.04 -15.78
C ALA A 161 -9.10 3.77 -14.93
N LEU A 162 -9.94 3.63 -13.90
CA LEU A 162 -9.90 2.51 -12.96
C LEU A 162 -11.04 1.49 -13.17
N GLU A 163 -12.04 1.80 -13.99
CA GLU A 163 -13.28 1.02 -14.11
C GLU A 163 -13.06 -0.43 -14.53
N ASN A 164 -12.05 -0.68 -15.40
CA ASN A 164 -11.73 -2.03 -15.91
C ASN A 164 -10.47 -2.64 -15.30
N VAL A 165 -9.84 -1.95 -14.35
CA VAL A 165 -8.55 -2.35 -13.79
C VAL A 165 -8.65 -2.72 -12.31
N LEU A 166 -9.57 -2.05 -11.60
CA LEU A 166 -9.74 -2.20 -10.18
C LEU A 166 -10.90 -3.16 -9.87
N ILE A 167 -10.60 -4.23 -9.14
CA ILE A 167 -11.60 -5.22 -8.69
C ILE A 167 -11.66 -5.14 -7.15
N PRO A 168 -12.64 -4.42 -6.56
CA PRO A 168 -12.78 -4.28 -5.12
C PRO A 168 -13.19 -5.61 -4.44
N PHE A 169 -13.18 -5.60 -3.11
CA PHE A 169 -13.55 -6.73 -2.26
C PHE A 169 -14.99 -6.65 -1.79
#